data_ad7948e0e617d35c23736e622ea122e8
#
_entry.id   ad7948e0e617d35c23736e622ea122e8
#
_cell.length_a   1.000
_cell.length_b   1.000
_cell.length_c   1.000
_cell.angle_alpha   90.00
_cell.angle_beta   90.00
_cell.angle_gamma   90.00
#
_symmetry.space_group_name_H-M   'P 1'
#
loop_
_entity.id
_entity.type
_entity.pdbx_description
1 polymer ?
#
loop_
_entity_poly.entity_id
_entity_poly.type
_entity_poly.pdbx_seq_one_letter_code
_entity_poly.pdbx_strand_id
1 'polypeptide(L)'
;AGRKAEFLNENCGSRISIAEMARMFGLSANYFCAEFKKVFGYPPQAYRMRLRLSRAKFLLENTDDPIADIADRCGWNDETTFSTKFRGSVGIPPSQYRRSRRSGAG
;
A
#
# COMPACT_ATOMS: atom_id res chain seq x y z
N ALA A 1 19.76 -4.81 -2.32
CA ALA A 1 18.36 -5.17 -2.63
C ALA A 1 17.47 -4.93 -1.43
N GLY A 2 17.91 -5.31 -0.24
CA GLY A 2 17.14 -5.14 0.98
C GLY A 2 16.82 -3.69 1.31
N ARG A 3 17.71 -2.76 1.01
CA ARG A 3 17.53 -1.35 1.32
C ARG A 3 16.34 -0.73 0.60
N LYS A 4 16.10 -1.13 -0.64
CA LYS A 4 14.97 -0.61 -1.42
C LYS A 4 13.65 -1.10 -0.83
N ALA A 5 13.60 -2.37 -0.43
CA ALA A 5 12.41 -2.93 0.20
C ALA A 5 12.17 -2.30 1.57
N GLU A 6 13.23 -2.11 2.37
CA GLU A 6 13.11 -1.44 3.65
C GLU A 6 12.57 -0.03 3.50
N PHE A 7 13.06 0.71 2.51
CA PHE A 7 12.59 2.06 2.23
C PHE A 7 11.09 2.05 1.91
N LEU A 8 10.64 1.11 1.08
CA LEU A 8 9.22 0.99 0.75
C LEU A 8 8.38 0.59 1.96
N ASN A 9 8.89 -0.29 2.81
CA ASN A 9 8.20 -0.66 4.04
C ASN A 9 7.99 0.54 4.96
N GLU A 10 9.02 1.34 5.14
CA GLU A 10 8.96 2.51 6.00
C GLU A 10 8.12 3.64 5.40
N ASN A 11 8.05 3.70 4.08
CA ASN A 11 7.44 4.81 3.36
C ASN A 11 6.23 4.40 2.52
N CYS A 12 5.58 3.29 2.85
CA CYS A 12 4.45 2.82 2.06
C CYS A 12 3.29 3.81 2.07
N GLY A 13 3.13 4.58 3.15
CA GLY A 13 2.12 5.62 3.26
C GLY A 13 2.54 6.96 2.67
N SER A 14 3.77 7.08 2.20
CA SER A 14 4.28 8.29 1.59
C SER A 14 3.69 8.47 0.19
N ARG A 15 3.56 9.74 -0.23
CA ARG A 15 3.10 10.06 -1.58
C ARG A 15 4.25 10.31 -2.55
N ILE A 16 5.47 9.98 -2.14
CA ILE A 16 6.65 10.08 -3.01
C ILE A 16 6.47 9.10 -4.17
N SER A 17 6.70 9.58 -5.40
CA SER A 17 6.59 8.73 -6.57
C SER A 17 7.74 7.72 -6.64
N ILE A 18 7.53 6.65 -7.38
CA ILE A 18 8.58 5.66 -7.60
C ILE A 18 9.78 6.29 -8.30
N ALA A 19 9.55 7.23 -9.22
CA ALA A 19 10.61 7.95 -9.90
C ALA A 19 11.46 8.77 -8.92
N GLU A 20 10.82 9.40 -7.96
CA GLU A 20 11.53 10.15 -6.92
C GLU A 20 12.34 9.23 -6.02
N MET A 21 11.78 8.08 -5.67
CA MET A 21 12.51 7.07 -4.90
C MET A 21 13.76 6.61 -5.64
N ALA A 22 13.62 6.35 -6.94
CA ALA A 22 14.77 5.95 -7.76
C ALA A 22 15.87 6.99 -7.70
N ARG A 23 15.53 8.26 -7.82
CA ARG A 23 16.50 9.35 -7.76
C ARG A 23 17.20 9.40 -6.40
N MET A 24 16.50 9.10 -5.33
CA MET A 24 17.08 9.07 -3.99
C MET A 24 18.17 7.99 -3.87
N PHE A 25 18.08 6.94 -4.66
CA PHE A 25 19.11 5.91 -4.74
C PHE A 25 20.11 6.14 -5.88
N GLY A 26 20.02 7.29 -6.56
CA GLY A 26 20.93 7.62 -7.66
C GLY A 26 20.65 6.83 -8.93
N LEU A 27 19.43 6.36 -9.13
CA LEU A 27 19.06 5.49 -10.25
C LEU A 27 17.97 6.13 -11.10
N SER A 28 17.90 5.71 -12.38
CA SER A 28 16.75 6.05 -13.22
C SER A 28 15.56 5.23 -12.78
N ALA A 29 14.34 5.73 -13.07
CA ALA A 29 13.12 5.01 -12.73
C ALA A 29 13.07 3.64 -13.39
N ASN A 30 13.46 3.57 -14.67
CA ASN A 30 13.45 2.30 -15.41
C ASN A 30 14.40 1.27 -14.80
N TYR A 31 15.60 1.71 -14.47
CA TYR A 31 16.59 0.81 -13.86
C TYR A 31 16.13 0.35 -12.48
N PHE A 32 15.63 1.26 -11.67
CA PHE A 32 15.13 0.94 -10.34
C PHE A 32 14.01 -0.11 -10.41
N CYS A 33 13.02 0.11 -11.29
CA CYS A 33 11.90 -0.82 -11.44
C CYS A 33 12.35 -2.19 -11.94
N ALA A 34 13.26 -2.22 -12.92
CA ALA A 34 13.76 -3.47 -13.49
C ALA A 34 14.53 -4.29 -12.45
N GLU A 35 15.42 -3.63 -11.70
CA GLU A 35 16.20 -4.30 -10.67
C GLU A 35 15.31 -4.79 -9.53
N PHE A 36 14.34 -3.98 -9.13
CA PHE A 36 13.41 -4.37 -8.07
C PHE A 36 12.60 -5.60 -8.48
N LYS A 37 12.07 -5.59 -9.70
CA LYS A 37 11.30 -6.73 -10.21
C LYS A 37 12.16 -7.99 -10.31
N LYS A 38 13.41 -7.84 -10.70
CA LYS A 38 14.34 -8.96 -10.82
C LYS A 38 14.56 -9.65 -9.47
N VAL A 39 14.64 -8.86 -8.40
CA VAL A 39 14.91 -9.40 -7.06
C VAL A 39 13.62 -9.91 -6.39
N PHE A 40 12.53 -9.16 -6.51
CA PHE A 40 11.30 -9.45 -5.76
C PHE A 40 10.18 -10.07 -6.60
N GLY A 41 10.36 -10.19 -7.90
CA GLY A 41 9.39 -10.83 -8.79
C GLY A 41 8.30 -9.91 -9.31
N TYR A 42 8.17 -8.68 -8.79
CA TYR A 42 7.18 -7.72 -9.26
C TYR A 42 7.68 -6.30 -9.01
N PRO A 43 7.14 -5.30 -9.74
CA PRO A 43 7.67 -3.94 -9.68
C PRO A 43 7.38 -3.24 -8.35
N PRO A 44 8.13 -2.17 -8.02
CA PRO A 44 7.96 -1.49 -6.74
C PRO A 44 6.57 -0.88 -6.53
N GLN A 45 5.88 -0.49 -7.60
CA GLN A 45 4.51 0.00 -7.48
C GLN A 45 3.59 -1.07 -6.91
N ALA A 46 3.69 -2.29 -7.42
CA ALA A 46 2.89 -3.41 -6.95
C ALA A 46 3.26 -3.77 -5.50
N TYR A 47 4.54 -3.74 -5.20
CA TYR A 47 5.02 -4.00 -3.84
C TYR A 47 4.44 -2.98 -2.86
N ARG A 48 4.53 -1.69 -3.20
CA ARG A 48 3.99 -0.62 -2.35
C ARG A 48 2.47 -0.73 -2.18
N MET A 49 1.77 -1.09 -3.26
CA MET A 49 0.33 -1.30 -3.21
C MET A 49 -0.03 -2.39 -2.19
N ARG A 50 0.68 -3.49 -2.22
CA ARG A 50 0.45 -4.59 -1.27
C ARG A 50 0.69 -4.16 0.17
N LEU A 51 1.74 -3.39 0.40
CA LEU A 51 2.04 -2.86 1.74
C LEU A 51 0.93 -1.93 2.23
N ARG A 52 0.46 -1.03 1.35
CA ARG A 52 -0.63 -0.12 1.69
C ARG A 52 -1.91 -0.86 2.02
N LEU A 53 -2.26 -1.86 1.23
CA LEU A 53 -3.47 -2.65 1.46
C LEU A 53 -3.36 -3.48 2.73
N SER A 54 -2.20 -4.05 2.98
CA SER A 54 -1.94 -4.81 4.20
C SER A 54 -2.09 -3.93 5.44
N ARG A 55 -1.52 -2.73 5.41
CA ARG A 55 -1.64 -1.76 6.48
C ARG A 55 -3.10 -1.35 6.69
N ALA A 56 -3.83 -1.13 5.59
CA ALA A 56 -5.24 -0.78 5.67
C ALA A 56 -6.06 -1.89 6.33
N LYS A 57 -5.80 -3.14 6.00
CA LYS A 57 -6.47 -4.27 6.64
C LYS A 57 -6.24 -4.26 8.15
N PHE A 58 -4.99 -4.04 8.56
CA PHE A 58 -4.65 -3.96 9.98
C PHE A 58 -5.44 -2.86 10.68
N LEU A 59 -5.48 -1.67 10.09
CA LEU A 59 -6.20 -0.54 10.68
C LEU A 59 -7.70 -0.77 10.72
N LEU A 60 -8.25 -1.38 9.67
CA LEU A 60 -9.68 -1.71 9.62
C LEU A 60 -10.06 -2.70 10.71
N GLU A 61 -9.19 -3.65 11.00
CA GLU A 61 -9.44 -4.69 12.00
C GLU A 61 -9.22 -4.20 13.43
N ASN A 62 -8.31 -3.26 13.62
CA ASN A 62 -7.82 -2.92 14.97
C ASN A 62 -8.16 -1.50 15.43
N THR A 63 -8.76 -0.67 14.59
CA THR A 63 -9.13 0.70 14.96
C THR A 63 -10.56 1.01 14.55
N ASP A 64 -11.12 2.07 15.12
CA ASP A 64 -12.43 2.60 14.72
C ASP A 64 -12.29 3.80 13.80
N ASP A 65 -11.09 4.06 13.28
CA ASP A 65 -10.84 5.21 12.42
C ASP A 65 -11.77 5.20 11.20
N PRO A 66 -12.25 6.37 10.78
CA PRO A 66 -13.05 6.46 9.55
C PRO A 66 -12.28 5.94 8.34
N ILE A 67 -13.00 5.40 7.37
CA ILE A 67 -12.37 4.85 6.16
C ILE A 67 -11.51 5.92 5.46
N ALA A 68 -12.01 7.18 5.42
CA ALA A 68 -11.24 8.27 4.81
C ALA A 68 -9.90 8.50 5.50
N ASP A 69 -9.87 8.40 6.81
CA ASP A 69 -8.63 8.57 7.58
C ASP A 69 -7.65 7.43 7.31
N ILE A 70 -8.17 6.21 7.24
CA ILE A 70 -7.33 5.05 6.93
C ILE A 70 -6.73 5.19 5.54
N ALA A 71 -7.52 5.63 4.56
CA ALA A 71 -7.04 5.87 3.21
C ALA A 71 -5.88 6.88 3.22
N ASP A 72 -6.05 7.98 3.91
CA ASP A 72 -5.04 9.03 3.99
C ASP A 72 -3.75 8.52 4.67
N ARG A 73 -3.89 7.82 5.79
CA ARG A 73 -2.75 7.29 6.54
C ARG A 73 -1.96 6.26 5.74
N CYS A 74 -2.64 5.55 4.84
CA CYS A 74 -1.99 4.54 4.01
C CYS A 74 -1.45 5.08 2.69
N GLY A 75 -1.55 6.40 2.47
CA GLY A 75 -0.93 7.05 1.31
C GLY A 75 -1.83 7.24 0.11
N TRP A 76 -3.14 7.03 0.27
CA TRP A 76 -4.10 7.25 -0.81
C TRP A 76 -4.54 8.72 -0.83
N ASN A 77 -4.76 9.25 -2.03
CA ASN A 77 -5.16 10.66 -2.17
C ASN A 77 -6.62 10.90 -1.81
N ASP A 78 -7.47 9.89 -1.97
CA ASP A 78 -8.88 10.01 -1.64
C ASP A 78 -9.46 8.65 -1.26
N GLU A 79 -10.60 8.70 -0.60
CA GLU A 79 -11.28 7.48 -0.14
C GLU A 79 -11.80 6.63 -1.30
N THR A 80 -12.27 7.28 -2.36
CA THR A 80 -12.84 6.58 -3.52
C THR A 80 -11.80 5.72 -4.20
N THR A 81 -10.62 6.27 -4.46
CA THR A 81 -9.52 5.52 -5.07
C THR A 81 -9.10 4.37 -4.18
N PHE A 82 -8.97 4.62 -2.88
CA PHE A 82 -8.62 3.58 -1.91
C PHE A 82 -9.65 2.45 -1.94
N SER A 83 -10.93 2.79 -1.86
CA SER A 83 -12.00 1.79 -1.84
C SER A 83 -12.02 0.95 -3.10
N THR A 84 -11.82 1.58 -4.26
CA THR A 84 -11.77 0.87 -5.53
C THR A 84 -10.61 -0.11 -5.58
N LYS A 85 -9.42 0.33 -5.19
CA LYS A 85 -8.24 -0.53 -5.19
C LYS A 85 -8.35 -1.65 -4.16
N PHE A 86 -8.88 -1.34 -2.98
CA PHE A 86 -9.08 -2.33 -1.93
C PHE A 86 -10.06 -3.41 -2.40
N ARG A 87 -11.20 -3.00 -2.93
CA ARG A 87 -12.20 -3.93 -3.44
C ARG A 87 -11.65 -4.80 -4.57
N GLY A 88 -10.86 -4.20 -5.47
CA GLY A 88 -10.26 -4.95 -6.58
C GLY A 88 -9.27 -6.01 -6.11
N SER A 89 -8.60 -5.78 -5.01
CA SER A 89 -7.60 -6.71 -4.47
C SER A 89 -8.20 -7.70 -3.47
N VAL A 90 -9.10 -7.23 -2.61
CA VAL A 90 -9.64 -8.03 -1.50
C VAL A 90 -10.97 -8.68 -1.86
N GLY A 91 -11.71 -8.09 -2.80
CA GLY A 91 -13.00 -8.62 -3.24
C GLY A 91 -14.21 -7.92 -2.64
N ILE A 92 -14.05 -7.20 -1.56
CA ILE A 92 -15.13 -6.46 -0.88
C ILE A 92 -14.64 -5.07 -0.47
N PRO A 93 -15.56 -4.09 -0.30
CA PRO A 93 -15.17 -2.75 0.12
C PRO A 93 -14.59 -2.72 1.53
N PRO A 94 -13.80 -1.69 1.87
CA PRO A 94 -13.19 -1.59 3.20
C PRO A 94 -14.19 -1.63 4.34
N SER A 95 -15.32 -0.95 4.22
CA SER A 95 -16.33 -0.94 5.27
C SER A 95 -16.95 -2.32 5.51
N GLN A 96 -17.18 -3.05 4.43
CA GLN A 96 -17.69 -4.42 4.51
C GLN A 96 -16.64 -5.36 5.09
N TYR A 97 -15.38 -5.16 4.71
CA TYR A 97 -14.28 -5.93 5.27
C TYR A 97 -14.19 -5.76 6.79
N ARG A 98 -14.30 -4.50 7.26
CA ARG A 98 -14.27 -4.20 8.69
C ARG A 98 -15.41 -4.92 9.43
N ARG A 99 -16.62 -4.81 8.91
CA ARG A 99 -17.78 -5.49 9.53
C ARG A 99 -17.61 -6.99 9.55
N SER A 100 -17.15 -7.55 8.44
CA SER A 100 -16.93 -8.97 8.30
C SER A 100 -15.94 -9.50 9.33
N ARG A 101 -14.82 -8.79 9.51
CA ARG A 101 -13.77 -9.21 10.44
C ARG A 101 -14.22 -9.07 11.89
N ARG A 102 -14.92 -8.00 12.23
CA ARG A 102 -15.37 -7.78 13.60
C ARG A 102 -16.51 -8.70 13.98
N SER A 103 -17.47 -8.88 13.09
CA SER A 103 -18.57 -9.79 13.32
C SER A 103 -18.10 -11.24 13.42
N GLY A 104 -17.17 -11.62 12.58
CA GLY A 104 -16.62 -12.97 12.57
C GLY A 104 -15.80 -13.29 13.80
N ALA A 105 -15.27 -12.28 14.49
CA ALA A 105 -14.50 -12.46 15.70
C ALA A 105 -15.35 -12.77 16.91
N GLY A 106 -16.64 -12.47 16.82
CA GLY A 106 -17.60 -12.69 17.90
C GLY A 106 -17.98 -14.15 18.14
#